data_49a64ab3544f8361e72242809ff8b284
#
_entry.id   49a64ab3544f8361e72242809ff8b284
#
_cell.length_a   1.000
_cell.length_b   1.000
_cell.length_c   1.000
_cell.angle_alpha   90.00
_cell.angle_beta   90.00
_cell.angle_gamma   90.00
#
_symmetry.space_group_name_H-M   'P 1'
#
loop_
_entity.id
_entity.type
_entity.pdbx_description
1 polymer ?
#
loop_
_entity_poly.entity_id
_entity_poly.type
_entity_poly.pdbx_seq_one_letter_code
_entity_poly.pdbx_strand_id
1 'polypeptide(L)'
;VEGEDSNIIIDTTGTVETAREVKEIFQSINSNPISAIIYTHNHADHVYGASVFAEDSDPEIYAHSSTEKYISRVIGILRPIISSRSSKMFGNVLPNEHIENNGIGPFLEIGKDGRTPGLLYPTKVFEDQMEFEVSGIKIVLYHAPGETNDQLFVWLPEKKALFPGDNFYKTFPN
;
A
#
# COMPACT_ATOMS: atom_id res chain seq x y z
N VAL A 1 -12.39 2.62 -1.90
CA VAL A 1 -13.78 2.14 -1.94
C VAL A 1 -14.65 3.17 -1.24
N GLU A 2 -15.75 3.55 -1.88
CA GLU A 2 -16.70 4.50 -1.34
C GLU A 2 -17.75 3.77 -0.49
N GLY A 3 -17.89 4.16 0.75
CA GLY A 3 -18.94 3.73 1.66
C GLY A 3 -20.05 4.79 1.81
N GLU A 4 -20.98 4.60 2.74
CA GLU A 4 -22.13 5.48 2.95
C GLU A 4 -21.72 6.86 3.46
N ASP A 5 -20.81 6.92 4.42
CA ASP A 5 -20.38 8.14 5.11
C ASP A 5 -18.85 8.31 5.20
N SER A 6 -18.08 7.32 4.77
CA SER A 6 -16.62 7.34 4.75
C SER A 6 -16.03 6.49 3.63
N ASN A 7 -14.75 6.71 3.35
CA ASN A 7 -13.99 6.01 2.34
C ASN A 7 -13.04 4.98 2.96
N ILE A 8 -12.74 3.93 2.20
CA ILE A 8 -11.78 2.88 2.55
C ILE A 8 -10.69 2.88 1.49
N ILE A 9 -9.44 2.95 1.93
CA ILE A 9 -8.26 2.91 1.06
C ILE A 9 -7.66 1.50 1.09
N ILE A 10 -7.40 0.93 -0.08
CA ILE A 10 -6.68 -0.34 -0.23
C ILE A 10 -5.36 0.01 -0.90
N ASP A 11 -4.28 -0.18 -0.15
CA ASP A 11 -2.90 0.26 -0.43
C ASP A 11 -2.75 1.78 -0.60
N THR A 12 -1.57 2.31 -0.32
CA THR A 12 -1.39 3.74 -0.09
C THR A 12 -0.31 4.39 -0.95
N THR A 13 0.19 3.72 -1.96
CA THR A 13 1.32 4.16 -2.78
C THR A 13 2.67 4.18 -2.06
N GLY A 14 3.73 4.53 -2.79
CA GLY A 14 5.13 4.43 -2.32
C GLY A 14 5.69 5.68 -1.65
N THR A 15 5.01 6.82 -1.71
CA THR A 15 5.51 8.09 -1.13
C THR A 15 4.36 9.00 -0.71
N VAL A 16 4.66 9.92 0.20
CA VAL A 16 3.74 10.99 0.64
C VAL A 16 3.30 11.84 -0.56
N GLU A 17 4.22 12.17 -1.45
CA GLU A 17 3.97 13.04 -2.60
C GLU A 17 2.96 12.40 -3.56
N THR A 18 3.21 11.15 -3.95
CA THR A 18 2.26 10.41 -4.81
C THR A 18 0.92 10.17 -4.12
N ALA A 19 0.93 9.85 -2.82
CA ALA A 19 -0.30 9.67 -2.05
C ALA A 19 -1.14 10.96 -2.00
N ARG A 20 -0.49 12.12 -1.93
CA ARG A 20 -1.17 13.42 -1.93
C ARG A 20 -1.87 13.68 -3.26
N GLU A 21 -1.20 13.46 -4.38
CA GLU A 21 -1.80 13.57 -5.71
C GLU A 21 -3.03 12.63 -5.87
N VAL A 22 -2.88 11.38 -5.41
CA VAL A 22 -3.99 10.40 -5.44
C VAL A 22 -5.14 10.83 -4.52
N LYS A 23 -4.85 11.32 -3.31
CA LYS A 23 -5.86 11.82 -2.36
C LYS A 23 -6.63 13.00 -2.95
N GLU A 24 -5.94 13.96 -3.58
CA GLU A 24 -6.58 15.11 -4.23
C GLU A 24 -7.54 14.67 -5.35
N ILE A 25 -7.15 13.70 -6.18
CA ILE A 25 -8.03 13.14 -7.22
C ILE A 25 -9.27 12.49 -6.58
N PHE A 26 -9.09 11.67 -5.54
CA PHE A 26 -10.22 11.02 -4.86
C PHE A 26 -11.15 12.05 -4.20
N GLN A 27 -10.60 13.07 -3.54
CA GLN A 27 -11.38 14.14 -2.92
C GLN A 27 -12.18 14.97 -3.93
N SER A 28 -11.73 15.06 -5.18
CA SER A 28 -12.49 15.71 -6.25
C SER A 28 -13.74 14.91 -6.66
N ILE A 29 -13.78 13.61 -6.36
CA ILE A 29 -14.90 12.71 -6.66
C ILE A 29 -15.79 12.55 -5.43
N ASN A 30 -15.17 12.28 -4.27
CA ASN A 30 -15.85 12.06 -3.00
C ASN A 30 -14.95 12.56 -1.86
N SER A 31 -15.44 13.56 -1.12
CA SER A 31 -14.71 14.19 -0.01
C SER A 31 -14.99 13.60 1.36
N ASN A 32 -15.66 12.45 1.43
CA ASN A 32 -15.91 11.76 2.70
C ASN A 32 -14.59 11.42 3.42
N PRO A 33 -14.57 11.43 4.75
CA PRO A 33 -13.37 11.07 5.52
C PRO A 33 -12.95 9.63 5.25
N ILE A 34 -11.69 9.32 5.51
CA ILE A 34 -11.15 7.97 5.41
C ILE A 34 -11.28 7.31 6.79
N SER A 35 -11.96 6.19 6.87
CA SER A 35 -12.18 5.43 8.12
C SER A 35 -11.37 4.15 8.22
N ALA A 36 -10.91 3.62 7.08
CA ALA A 36 -10.08 2.43 7.05
C ALA A 36 -9.00 2.49 5.96
N ILE A 37 -7.85 1.94 6.28
CA ILE A 37 -6.76 1.63 5.34
C ILE A 37 -6.50 0.14 5.42
N ILE A 38 -6.30 -0.51 4.29
CA ILE A 38 -5.99 -1.95 4.23
C ILE A 38 -4.69 -2.10 3.45
N TYR A 39 -3.67 -2.68 4.06
CA TYR A 39 -2.44 -3.07 3.37
C TYR A 39 -2.57 -4.48 2.84
N THR A 40 -2.41 -4.65 1.54
CA THR A 40 -2.37 -6.00 0.95
C THR A 40 -1.11 -6.75 1.35
N HIS A 41 0.02 -6.05 1.49
CA HIS A 41 1.30 -6.61 1.93
C HIS A 41 2.32 -5.51 2.30
N ASN A 42 3.52 -5.91 2.71
CA ASN A 42 4.54 -5.05 3.32
C ASN A 42 5.40 -4.22 2.35
N HIS A 43 5.25 -4.34 1.04
CA HIS A 43 6.11 -3.62 0.09
C HIS A 43 5.89 -2.10 0.16
N ALA A 44 6.95 -1.36 -0.13
CA ALA A 44 7.02 0.09 0.06
C ALA A 44 5.94 0.84 -0.73
N ASP A 45 5.67 0.42 -1.95
CA ASP A 45 4.67 1.02 -2.85
C ASP A 45 3.22 0.75 -2.45
N HIS A 46 2.99 -0.02 -1.39
CA HIS A 46 1.67 -0.28 -0.80
C HIS A 46 1.45 0.42 0.54
N VAL A 47 2.53 0.78 1.26
CA VAL A 47 2.40 1.23 2.66
C VAL A 47 2.96 2.62 2.95
N TYR A 48 3.80 3.20 2.08
CA TYR A 48 4.53 4.42 2.42
C TYR A 48 3.77 5.74 2.19
N GLY A 49 2.56 5.69 1.65
CA GLY A 49 1.72 6.89 1.53
C GLY A 49 0.68 7.03 2.64
N ALA A 50 0.64 6.11 3.60
CA ALA A 50 -0.45 5.99 4.57
C ALA A 50 -0.70 7.24 5.42
N SER A 51 0.36 7.95 5.82
CA SER A 51 0.23 9.17 6.64
C SER A 51 -0.64 10.25 5.98
N VAL A 52 -0.61 10.34 4.64
CA VAL A 52 -1.42 11.30 3.89
C VAL A 52 -2.90 11.01 4.00
N PHE A 53 -3.26 9.74 3.92
CA PHE A 53 -4.66 9.31 4.02
C PHE A 53 -5.21 9.40 5.44
N ALA A 54 -4.33 9.52 6.45
CA ALA A 54 -4.68 9.69 7.85
C ALA A 54 -4.60 11.16 8.35
N GLU A 55 -4.21 12.12 7.51
CA GLU A 55 -4.02 13.53 7.93
C GLU A 55 -5.27 14.19 8.52
N ASP A 56 -6.44 13.88 7.97
CA ASP A 56 -7.72 14.53 8.34
C ASP A 56 -8.65 13.60 9.14
N SER A 57 -8.17 12.41 9.48
CA SER A 57 -8.96 11.37 10.16
C SER A 57 -8.03 10.44 10.95
N ASP A 58 -8.59 9.54 11.73
CA ASP A 58 -7.84 8.50 12.48
C ASP A 58 -8.31 7.11 12.01
N PRO A 59 -7.97 6.71 10.77
CA PRO A 59 -8.44 5.45 10.21
C PRO A 59 -7.84 4.25 10.93
N GLU A 60 -8.62 3.19 11.08
CA GLU A 60 -8.07 1.89 11.44
C GLU A 60 -7.25 1.33 10.27
N ILE A 61 -6.08 0.77 10.55
CA ILE A 61 -5.18 0.21 9.54
C ILE A 61 -5.14 -1.30 9.69
N TYR A 62 -5.66 -1.99 8.69
CA TYR A 62 -5.80 -3.44 8.67
C TYR A 62 -4.67 -4.08 7.88
N ALA A 63 -4.08 -5.15 8.42
CA ALA A 63 -3.07 -5.95 7.73
C ALA A 63 -2.98 -7.37 8.29
N HIS A 64 -2.24 -8.25 7.62
CA HIS A 64 -1.87 -9.53 8.18
C HIS A 64 -0.93 -9.35 9.40
N SER A 65 -1.01 -10.24 10.39
CA SER A 65 -0.26 -10.14 11.66
C SER A 65 1.27 -10.06 11.50
N SER A 66 1.80 -10.58 10.41
CA SER A 66 3.25 -10.53 10.13
C SER A 66 3.71 -9.28 9.36
N THR A 67 2.81 -8.44 8.86
CA THR A 67 3.15 -7.28 8.00
C THR A 67 4.09 -6.32 8.71
N GLU A 68 3.81 -5.93 9.96
CA GLU A 68 4.70 -5.06 10.74
C GLU A 68 6.11 -5.63 10.87
N LYS A 69 6.22 -6.93 11.14
CA LYS A 69 7.52 -7.61 11.24
C LYS A 69 8.32 -7.51 9.95
N TYR A 70 7.68 -7.69 8.79
CA TYR A 70 8.36 -7.59 7.49
C TYR A 70 8.73 -6.16 7.15
N ILE A 71 7.85 -5.18 7.38
CA ILE A 71 8.18 -3.76 7.24
C ILE A 71 9.41 -3.41 8.09
N SER A 72 9.38 -3.70 9.38
CA SER A 72 10.47 -3.40 10.31
C SER A 72 11.78 -4.07 9.93
N ARG A 73 11.73 -5.28 9.39
CA ARG A 73 12.90 -6.01 8.90
C ARG A 73 13.52 -5.31 7.67
N VAL A 74 12.69 -4.87 6.74
CA VAL A 74 13.14 -4.21 5.49
C VAL A 74 13.75 -2.84 5.78
N ILE A 75 13.07 -1.99 6.55
CA ILE A 75 13.55 -0.64 6.87
C ILE A 75 14.70 -0.62 7.91
N GLY A 76 14.84 -1.68 8.68
CA GLY A 76 15.88 -1.85 9.70
C GLY A 76 17.08 -2.65 9.19
N ILE A 77 17.15 -3.89 9.58
CA ILE A 77 18.35 -4.76 9.39
C ILE A 77 18.70 -4.95 7.90
N LEU A 78 17.70 -5.11 7.03
CA LEU A 78 17.94 -5.39 5.63
C LEU A 78 18.11 -4.14 4.75
N ARG A 79 17.86 -2.95 5.29
CA ARG A 79 17.87 -1.70 4.52
C ARG A 79 19.11 -1.52 3.63
N PRO A 80 20.35 -1.69 4.09
CA PRO A 80 21.53 -1.52 3.23
C PRO A 80 21.57 -2.50 2.06
N ILE A 81 21.15 -3.75 2.30
CA ILE A 81 21.13 -4.82 1.29
C ILE A 81 20.05 -4.54 0.27
N ILE A 82 18.84 -4.22 0.72
CA ILE A 82 17.68 -3.91 -0.13
C ILE A 82 17.97 -2.67 -0.98
N SER A 83 18.48 -1.58 -0.38
CA SER A 83 18.85 -0.37 -1.14
C SER A 83 19.88 -0.66 -2.23
N SER A 84 20.93 -1.41 -1.92
CA SER A 84 21.96 -1.77 -2.91
C SER A 84 21.40 -2.61 -4.05
N ARG A 85 20.52 -3.57 -3.74
CA ARG A 85 19.86 -4.42 -4.74
C ARG A 85 18.89 -3.62 -5.59
N SER A 86 18.01 -2.84 -4.97
CA SER A 86 17.00 -2.02 -5.65
C SER A 86 17.65 -1.01 -6.59
N SER A 87 18.71 -0.34 -6.16
CA SER A 87 19.44 0.63 -7.00
C SER A 87 19.94 0.02 -8.31
N LYS A 88 20.34 -1.25 -8.28
CA LYS A 88 20.79 -1.97 -9.49
C LYS A 88 19.59 -2.52 -10.29
N MET A 89 18.60 -3.06 -9.61
CA MET A 89 17.45 -3.72 -10.23
C MET A 89 16.56 -2.71 -10.96
N PHE A 90 16.34 -1.54 -10.38
CA PHE A 90 15.48 -0.49 -10.93
C PHE A 90 16.24 0.60 -11.69
N GLY A 91 17.55 0.44 -11.90
CA GLY A 91 18.34 1.39 -12.65
C GLY A 91 18.59 2.75 -11.97
N ASN A 92 18.36 2.85 -10.64
CA ASN A 92 18.48 4.12 -9.90
C ASN A 92 19.90 4.71 -9.88
N VAL A 93 20.90 3.98 -10.37
CA VAL A 93 22.29 4.45 -10.55
C VAL A 93 22.55 5.02 -11.94
N LEU A 94 21.59 4.91 -12.85
CA LEU A 94 21.70 5.50 -14.17
C LEU A 94 21.46 7.03 -14.11
N PRO A 95 22.01 7.79 -15.06
CA PRO A 95 21.59 9.19 -15.25
C PRO A 95 20.08 9.28 -15.52
N ASN A 96 19.44 10.33 -15.01
CA ASN A 96 17.99 10.51 -15.12
C ASN A 96 17.47 10.45 -16.56
N GLU A 97 18.24 10.92 -17.52
CA GLU A 97 17.91 10.89 -18.96
C GLU A 97 17.85 9.48 -19.56
N HIS A 98 18.36 8.48 -18.84
CA HIS A 98 18.34 7.06 -19.25
C HIS A 98 17.31 6.23 -18.48
N ILE A 99 16.60 6.84 -17.55
CA ILE A 99 15.57 6.15 -16.77
C ILE A 99 14.19 6.52 -17.31
N GLU A 100 13.57 5.61 -18.07
CA GLU A 100 12.21 5.83 -18.57
C GLU A 100 11.16 5.53 -17.49
N ASN A 101 11.26 4.37 -16.86
CA ASN A 101 10.48 3.93 -15.71
C ASN A 101 11.16 2.69 -15.09
N ASN A 102 10.71 2.25 -13.92
CA ASN A 102 11.23 1.05 -13.27
C ASN A 102 10.30 -0.16 -13.35
N GLY A 103 9.39 -0.18 -14.33
CA GLY A 103 8.48 -1.29 -14.61
C GLY A 103 7.19 -1.27 -13.81
N ILE A 104 7.16 -0.56 -12.69
CA ILE A 104 5.99 -0.42 -11.80
C ILE A 104 5.44 1.02 -11.76
N GLY A 105 5.85 1.85 -12.71
CA GLY A 105 5.45 3.26 -12.79
C GLY A 105 6.55 4.21 -12.33
N PRO A 106 6.26 5.16 -11.43
CA PRO A 106 7.22 6.15 -10.98
C PRO A 106 8.40 5.52 -10.21
N PHE A 107 9.50 6.27 -10.11
CA PHE A 107 10.72 5.81 -9.46
C PHE A 107 10.53 5.54 -7.97
N LEU A 108 11.00 4.40 -7.48
CA LEU A 108 11.07 4.05 -6.07
C LEU A 108 12.35 4.60 -5.40
N GLU A 109 12.64 5.89 -5.56
CA GLU A 109 13.76 6.54 -4.88
C GLU A 109 13.30 7.20 -3.58
N ILE A 110 13.19 6.42 -2.52
CA ILE A 110 12.80 6.94 -1.20
C ILE A 110 13.94 7.79 -0.63
N GLY A 111 13.61 9.01 -0.18
CA GLY A 111 14.55 9.92 0.45
C GLY A 111 15.33 10.82 -0.50
N LYS A 112 15.02 10.83 -1.80
CA LYS A 112 15.52 11.81 -2.78
C LYS A 112 14.38 12.68 -3.30
N ASP A 113 14.69 13.95 -3.59
CA ASP A 113 13.86 14.87 -4.38
C ASP A 113 12.36 14.87 -4.06
N GLY A 114 12.00 14.96 -2.76
CA GLY A 114 10.61 15.02 -2.35
C GLY A 114 9.91 13.66 -2.35
N ARG A 115 10.62 12.56 -2.20
CA ARG A 115 10.05 11.20 -2.04
C ARG A 115 10.14 10.73 -0.60
N THR A 116 9.17 11.13 0.17
CA THR A 116 9.13 10.92 1.62
C THR A 116 8.30 9.67 1.96
N PRO A 117 8.83 8.74 2.75
CA PRO A 117 8.02 7.66 3.29
C PRO A 117 7.09 8.16 4.40
N GLY A 118 5.80 7.91 4.27
CA GLY A 118 4.76 8.25 5.24
C GLY A 118 4.11 6.99 5.81
N LEU A 119 4.94 6.06 6.30
CA LEU A 119 4.49 4.81 6.88
C LEU A 119 3.71 5.02 8.18
N LEU A 120 2.58 4.31 8.29
CA LEU A 120 1.88 4.04 9.55
C LEU A 120 1.82 2.54 9.79
N TYR A 121 1.97 2.11 11.05
CA TYR A 121 1.87 0.70 11.38
C TYR A 121 0.40 0.24 11.50
N PRO A 122 0.11 -1.04 11.20
CA PRO A 122 -1.24 -1.60 11.36
C PRO A 122 -1.75 -1.46 12.79
N THR A 123 -3.04 -1.13 12.93
CA THR A 123 -3.75 -1.06 14.21
C THR A 123 -4.64 -2.27 14.44
N LYS A 124 -5.03 -2.96 13.36
CA LYS A 124 -5.85 -4.17 13.37
C LYS A 124 -5.16 -5.26 12.56
N VAL A 125 -4.91 -6.39 13.18
CA VAL A 125 -4.22 -7.51 12.51
C VAL A 125 -5.02 -8.80 12.63
N PHE A 126 -4.80 -9.70 11.67
CA PHE A 126 -5.42 -11.04 11.64
C PHE A 126 -4.41 -12.09 11.12
N GLU A 127 -4.75 -13.37 11.22
CA GLU A 127 -3.90 -14.47 10.74
C GLU A 127 -4.47 -15.12 9.47
N ASP A 128 -5.59 -15.80 9.53
CA ASP A 128 -6.12 -16.54 8.39
C ASP A 128 -7.18 -15.75 7.62
N GLN A 129 -8.16 -15.20 8.34
CA GLN A 129 -9.29 -14.47 7.79
C GLN A 129 -9.84 -13.46 8.79
N MET A 130 -10.31 -12.32 8.27
CA MET A 130 -11.05 -11.33 9.05
C MET A 130 -12.25 -10.84 8.25
N GLU A 131 -13.39 -10.74 8.92
CA GLU A 131 -14.61 -10.14 8.36
C GLU A 131 -15.03 -8.97 9.24
N PHE A 132 -15.34 -7.84 8.61
CA PHE A 132 -15.80 -6.63 9.29
C PHE A 132 -16.64 -5.78 8.34
N GLU A 133 -17.26 -4.74 8.88
CA GLU A 133 -18.02 -3.77 8.12
C GLU A 133 -17.54 -2.36 8.42
N VAL A 134 -17.39 -1.54 7.38
CA VAL A 134 -17.03 -0.12 7.49
C VAL A 134 -17.92 0.66 6.56
N SER A 135 -18.63 1.68 7.10
CA SER A 135 -19.45 2.59 6.30
C SER A 135 -20.43 1.86 5.35
N GLY A 136 -21.11 0.81 5.88
CA GLY A 136 -22.05 -0.01 5.11
C GLY A 136 -21.40 -0.96 4.09
N ILE A 137 -20.08 -1.07 4.08
CA ILE A 137 -19.37 -1.99 3.19
C ILE A 137 -18.89 -3.21 3.98
N LYS A 138 -19.38 -4.38 3.60
CA LYS A 138 -18.87 -5.65 4.11
C LYS A 138 -17.54 -5.98 3.44
N ILE A 139 -16.52 -6.25 4.25
CA ILE A 139 -15.14 -6.53 3.82
C ILE A 139 -14.73 -7.88 4.39
N VAL A 140 -14.12 -8.69 3.55
CA VAL A 140 -13.50 -9.95 3.98
C VAL A 140 -12.04 -9.95 3.52
N LEU A 141 -11.14 -10.07 4.47
CA LEU A 141 -9.70 -10.23 4.23
C LEU A 141 -9.34 -11.70 4.33
N TYR A 142 -8.56 -12.19 3.39
CA TYR A 142 -8.03 -13.56 3.39
C TYR A 142 -6.52 -13.52 3.29
N HIS A 143 -5.83 -14.19 4.22
CA HIS A 143 -4.40 -14.43 4.08
C HIS A 143 -4.16 -15.32 2.86
N ALA A 144 -3.33 -14.85 1.95
CA ALA A 144 -3.06 -15.51 0.66
C ALA A 144 -1.59 -15.31 0.27
N PRO A 145 -0.66 -15.99 0.93
CA PRO A 145 0.77 -15.88 0.63
C PRO A 145 1.05 -16.09 -0.84
N GLY A 146 1.82 -15.20 -1.42
CA GLY A 146 2.18 -15.21 -2.84
C GLY A 146 3.48 -14.48 -3.06
N GLU A 147 3.45 -13.24 -3.54
CA GLU A 147 4.65 -12.42 -3.69
C GLU A 147 5.39 -12.25 -2.36
N THR A 148 4.65 -12.04 -1.28
CA THR A 148 5.17 -12.02 0.09
C THR A 148 4.39 -12.97 1.00
N ASN A 149 4.99 -13.33 2.14
CA ASN A 149 4.34 -14.23 3.08
C ASN A 149 3.17 -13.60 3.85
N ASP A 150 3.09 -12.27 3.92
CA ASP A 150 2.02 -11.51 4.56
C ASP A 150 0.93 -11.05 3.59
N GLN A 151 1.04 -11.44 2.33
CA GLN A 151 0.08 -11.08 1.30
C GLN A 151 -1.33 -11.50 1.68
N LEU A 152 -2.27 -10.61 1.46
CA LEU A 152 -3.70 -10.87 1.58
C LEU A 152 -4.43 -10.40 0.32
N PHE A 153 -5.65 -10.87 0.14
CA PHE A 153 -6.59 -10.24 -0.77
C PHE A 153 -7.81 -9.70 -0.03
N VAL A 154 -8.39 -8.65 -0.59
CA VAL A 154 -9.61 -8.03 -0.08
C VAL A 154 -10.78 -8.45 -0.96
N TRP A 155 -11.80 -9.02 -0.36
CA TRP A 155 -13.04 -9.39 -1.02
C TRP A 155 -14.21 -8.53 -0.52
N LEU A 156 -14.92 -7.89 -1.44
CA LEU A 156 -16.14 -7.12 -1.20
C LEU A 156 -17.33 -7.93 -1.76
N PRO A 157 -17.98 -8.76 -0.95
CA PRO A 157 -18.98 -9.72 -1.44
C PRO A 157 -20.18 -9.08 -2.12
N GLU A 158 -20.68 -7.98 -1.59
CA GLU A 158 -21.85 -7.29 -2.14
C GLU A 158 -21.55 -6.57 -3.46
N LYS A 159 -20.33 -6.06 -3.60
CA LYS A 159 -19.84 -5.42 -4.82
C LYS A 159 -19.27 -6.42 -5.83
N LYS A 160 -19.09 -7.69 -5.42
CA LYS A 160 -18.41 -8.74 -6.20
C LYS A 160 -17.04 -8.29 -6.73
N ALA A 161 -16.31 -7.55 -5.90
CA ALA A 161 -15.02 -6.99 -6.23
C ALA A 161 -13.90 -7.66 -5.41
N LEU A 162 -12.82 -8.03 -6.11
CA LEU A 162 -11.63 -8.64 -5.53
C LEU A 162 -10.43 -7.72 -5.78
N PHE A 163 -9.68 -7.45 -4.71
CA PHE A 163 -8.39 -6.76 -4.77
C PHE A 163 -7.31 -7.77 -4.35
N PRO A 164 -6.60 -8.38 -5.31
CA PRO A 164 -5.67 -9.47 -5.03
C PRO A 164 -4.29 -8.96 -4.57
N GLY A 165 -4.06 -7.65 -4.53
CA GLY A 165 -2.71 -7.11 -4.40
C GLY A 165 -1.80 -7.65 -5.51
N ASP A 166 -0.53 -7.83 -5.22
CA ASP A 166 0.47 -8.28 -6.18
C ASP A 166 0.52 -9.81 -6.39
N ASN A 167 -0.50 -10.53 -5.90
CA ASN A 167 -0.72 -11.94 -6.28
C ASN A 167 -1.24 -12.11 -7.71
N PHE A 168 -1.61 -11.02 -8.38
CA PHE A 168 -2.10 -11.06 -9.75
C PHE A 168 -1.59 -9.88 -10.56
N TYR A 169 -0.86 -10.16 -11.64
CA TYR A 169 -0.37 -9.19 -12.60
C TYR A 169 -1.06 -9.38 -13.95
N LYS A 170 -1.46 -8.27 -14.56
CA LYS A 170 -1.95 -8.27 -15.94
C LYS A 170 -0.82 -8.48 -16.93
N THR A 171 0.37 -8.04 -16.59
CA THR A 171 1.59 -8.08 -17.37
C THR A 171 2.60 -9.03 -16.74
N PHE A 172 3.79 -9.12 -17.32
CA PHE A 172 4.88 -9.89 -16.74
C PHE A 172 5.29 -9.28 -15.38
N PRO A 173 5.40 -10.07 -14.30
CA PRO A 173 5.92 -9.56 -13.03
C PRO A 173 7.39 -9.19 -13.18
N ASN A 174 7.80 -8.18 -12.41
CA ASN A 174 9.19 -7.73 -12.35
C ASN A 174 10.06 -8.60 -11.43
#